data_90bcc9384a27ee3684b93596b1d59880
#
_entry.id   90bcc9384a27ee3684b93596b1d59880
#
_cell.length_a   1.000
_cell.length_b   1.000
_cell.length_c   1.000
_cell.angle_alpha   90.00
_cell.angle_beta   90.00
_cell.angle_gamma   90.00
#
_symmetry.space_group_name_H-M   'P 1'
#
loop_
_entity.id
_entity.type
_entity.pdbx_description
1 polymer ?
#
loop_
_entity_poly.entity_id
_entity_poly.type
_entity_poly.pdbx_seq_one_letter_code
_entity_poly.pdbx_strand_id
1 'polypeptide(L)' 'SIAAKAGDIVTAMIDNEFTEKRMMIDYHFSPPKVWLKAENPDYQNIYIEEGQEMMIWGVVTYNLKPMR' A
#
# COMPACT_ATOMS: atom_id res chain seq x y z
N SER A 1 12.73 5.17 8.96
CA SER A 1 11.95 4.23 8.17
C SER A 1 10.47 4.44 8.41
N ILE A 2 9.69 4.17 7.40
CA ILE A 2 8.25 4.34 7.47
C ILE A 2 7.62 3.01 7.86
N ALA A 3 6.87 3.03 8.96
CA ALA A 3 6.21 1.84 9.46
C ALA A 3 4.76 1.83 9.00
N ALA A 4 4.50 1.19 7.87
CA ALA A 4 3.15 1.01 7.37
C ALA A 4 2.55 -0.27 7.93
N LYS A 5 1.24 -0.27 8.15
CA LYS A 5 0.50 -1.40 8.67
C LYS A 5 -0.55 -1.85 7.66
N ALA A 6 -1.00 -3.08 7.79
CA ALA A 6 -2.12 -3.57 7.00
C ALA A 6 -3.32 -2.64 7.16
N GLY A 7 -3.92 -2.28 6.04
CA GLY A 7 -5.06 -1.37 6.00
C GLY A 7 -4.70 0.09 5.79
N ASP A 8 -3.43 0.45 5.89
CA ASP A 8 -3.00 1.82 5.63
C ASP A 8 -3.02 2.12 4.14
N ILE A 9 -3.36 3.35 3.79
CA ILE A 9 -3.17 3.82 2.42
C ILE A 9 -1.74 4.34 2.34
N VAL A 10 -0.99 3.82 1.40
CA VAL A 10 0.42 4.15 1.27
C VAL A 10 0.69 4.76 -0.10
N THR A 11 1.69 5.63 -0.14
CA THR A 11 2.31 6.05 -1.38
C THR A 11 3.51 5.16 -1.57
N ALA A 12 3.52 4.39 -2.63
CA ALA A 12 4.57 3.43 -2.91
C ALA A 12 5.13 3.66 -4.31
N MET A 13 6.38 3.29 -4.47
CA MET A 13 7.01 3.28 -5.78
C MET A 13 7.28 1.83 -6.17
N ILE A 14 6.73 1.42 -7.30
CA ILE A 14 6.90 0.08 -7.84
C ILE A 14 7.39 0.24 -9.26
N ASP A 15 8.54 -0.34 -9.57
CA ASP A 15 9.14 -0.28 -10.91
C ASP A 15 9.17 1.16 -11.44
N ASN A 16 9.60 2.09 -10.59
CA ASN A 16 9.75 3.53 -10.89
C ASN A 16 8.45 4.28 -11.12
N GLU A 17 7.32 3.70 -10.73
CA GLU A 17 6.04 4.39 -10.81
C GLU A 17 5.45 4.56 -9.42
N PHE A 18 4.98 5.77 -9.13
CA PHE A 18 4.29 6.04 -7.88
C PHE A 18 2.83 5.60 -7.97
N THR A 19 2.35 5.04 -6.89
CA THR A 19 0.95 4.68 -6.76
C THR A 19 0.50 4.93 -5.31
N GLU A 20 -0.78 5.22 -5.15
CA GLU A 20 -1.38 5.39 -3.83
C GLU A 20 -2.49 4.35 -3.69
N LYS A 21 -2.28 3.40 -2.81
CA LYS A 21 -3.18 2.26 -2.66
C LYS A 21 -3.16 1.80 -1.21
N ARG A 22 -4.14 0.97 -0.88
CA ARG A 22 -4.23 0.39 0.46
C ARG A 22 -3.30 -0.82 0.56
N MET A 23 -2.44 -0.81 1.56
CA MET A 23 -1.54 -1.93 1.80
C MET A 23 -2.29 -3.05 2.50
N MET A 24 -2.20 -4.25 1.93
CA MET A 24 -2.81 -5.44 2.48
C MET A 24 -1.73 -6.47 2.76
N ILE A 25 -1.95 -7.26 3.80
CA ILE A 25 -1.01 -8.32 4.15
C ILE A 25 -1.79 -9.63 4.27
N ASP A 26 -1.32 -10.65 3.57
CA ASP A 26 -1.93 -11.97 3.63
C ASP A 26 -1.08 -12.85 4.53
N TYR A 27 -1.64 -13.17 5.70
CA TYR A 27 -0.94 -13.96 6.71
C TYR A 27 -1.10 -15.46 6.52
N HIS A 28 -1.79 -15.88 5.46
CA HIS A 28 -1.89 -17.30 5.12
C HIS A 28 -0.58 -17.85 4.57
N PHE A 29 0.35 -16.96 4.25
CA PHE A 29 1.66 -17.34 3.75
C PHE A 29 2.73 -17.09 4.81
N SER A 30 3.82 -17.84 4.75
CA SER A 30 4.97 -17.67 5.64
C SER A 30 6.24 -17.55 4.78
N PRO A 31 6.85 -16.37 4.68
CA PRO A 31 6.44 -15.11 5.29
C PRO A 31 5.16 -14.54 4.67
N PRO A 32 4.48 -13.65 5.38
CA PRO A 32 3.26 -13.04 4.86
C PRO A 32 3.50 -12.29 3.55
N LYS A 33 2.50 -12.29 2.69
CA LYS A 33 2.59 -11.60 1.41
C LYS A 33 1.92 -10.25 1.49
N VAL A 34 2.58 -9.25 0.92
CA VAL A 34 2.06 -7.89 0.84
C VAL A 34 1.52 -7.65 -0.56
N TRP A 35 0.36 -7.02 -0.63
CA TRP A 35 -0.20 -6.59 -1.92
C TRP A 35 -0.87 -5.23 -1.73
N LEU A 36 -1.13 -4.55 -2.81
CA LEU A 36 -1.70 -3.22 -2.79
C LEU A 36 -3.07 -3.24 -3.43
N LYS A 37 -4.07 -2.84 -2.67
CA LYS A 37 -5.45 -2.86 -3.09
C LYS A 37 -5.85 -1.49 -3.61
N ALA A 38 -6.43 -1.47 -4.82
CA ALA A 38 -6.99 -0.26 -5.37
C ALA A 38 -8.27 0.09 -4.64
N GLU A 39 -8.39 1.36 -4.24
CA GLU A 39 -9.61 1.85 -3.60
C GLU A 39 -10.70 2.10 -4.64
N ASN A 40 -10.31 2.47 -5.84
CA ASN A 40 -11.23 2.71 -6.94
C ASN A 40 -11.32 1.44 -7.78
N PRO A 41 -12.54 0.87 -8.00
CA PRO A 41 -12.68 -0.35 -8.78
C PRO A 41 -12.26 -0.21 -10.24
N ASP A 42 -12.08 1.01 -10.73
CA ASP A 42 -11.59 1.24 -12.09
C ASP A 42 -10.09 0.97 -12.21
N TYR A 43 -9.39 0.78 -11.09
CA TYR A 43 -7.96 0.49 -11.08
C TYR A 43 -7.71 -0.92 -10.60
N GLN A 44 -6.57 -1.47 -10.96
CA GLN A 44 -6.23 -2.84 -10.60
C GLN A 44 -5.45 -2.90 -9.30
N ASN A 45 -5.64 -3.99 -8.58
CA ASN A 45 -4.78 -4.32 -7.46
C ASN A 45 -3.40 -4.67 -7.97
N ILE A 46 -2.39 -4.49 -7.11
CA ILE A 46 -1.01 -4.80 -7.46
C ILE A 46 -0.51 -5.89 -6.53
N TYR A 47 -0.06 -7.00 -7.10
CA TYR A 47 0.52 -8.10 -6.36
C TYR A 47 2.01 -8.07 -6.57
N ILE A 48 2.75 -7.96 -5.46
CA ILE A 48 4.20 -7.81 -5.51
C ILE A 48 4.80 -9.18 -5.77
N GLU A 49 5.51 -9.31 -6.88
CA GLU A 49 6.15 -10.56 -7.27
C GLU A 49 7.57 -10.61 -6.75
N GLU A 50 8.08 -11.84 -6.62
CA GLU A 50 9.45 -12.04 -6.19
C GLU A 50 10.40 -11.34 -7.14
N GLY A 51 11.37 -10.62 -6.58
CA GLY A 51 12.32 -9.84 -7.37
C GLY A 51 11.84 -8.47 -7.76
N GLN A 52 10.56 -8.16 -7.54
CA GLN A 52 10.03 -6.84 -7.83
C GLN A 52 10.32 -5.91 -6.67
N GLU A 53 10.80 -4.72 -6.97
CA GLU A 53 11.10 -3.75 -5.94
C GLU A 53 9.88 -2.89 -5.62
N MET A 54 9.58 -2.79 -4.35
CA MET A 54 8.57 -1.88 -3.85
C MET A 54 9.17 -1.06 -2.74
N MET A 55 9.01 0.26 -2.83
CA MET A 55 9.46 1.17 -1.79
C MET A 55 8.26 1.97 -1.31
N ILE A 56 8.02 1.95 0.01
CA ILE A 56 6.96 2.76 0.60
C ILE A 56 7.54 4.12 0.94
N TRP A 57 6.95 5.15 0.35
CA TRP A 57 7.39 6.53 0.54
C TRP A 57 6.67 7.22 1.67
N GLY A 58 5.44 6.82 1.93
CA GLY A 58 4.68 7.43 3.00
C GLY A 58 3.36 6.74 3.25
N VAL A 59 2.79 7.07 4.39
CA VAL A 59 1.45 6.63 4.77
C VAL A 59 0.55 7.85 4.66
N VAL A 60 -0.55 7.70 3.94
CA VAL A 60 -1.51 8.77 3.80
C VAL A 60 -2.40 8.80 5.03
N THR A 61 -2.42 9.94 5.70
CA THR A 61 -3.28 10.12 6.85
C THR A 61 -4.31 11.19 6.54
N TYR A 62 -5.54 10.92 6.92
CA TYR A 62 -6.62 11.86 6.75
C TYR A 62 -7.00 12.42 8.12
N ASN A 63 -7.00 13.72 8.22
CA ASN A 63 -7.45 14.37 9.43
C ASN A 63 -8.94 14.70 9.26
N LEU A 64 -9.79 13.92 9.90
CA LEU A 64 -11.22 14.08 9.78
C LEU A 64 -11.80 14.98 10.85
N LYS A 65 -10.96 15.70 11.58
CA LYS A 65 -11.45 16.64 12.56
C LYS A 65 -12.24 17.74 11.88
N PRO A 66 -13.44 18.04 12.35
CA PRO A 66 -14.18 19.16 11.77
C PRO A 66 -13.48 20.47 12.08
N MET A 67 -13.55 21.36 11.12
CA MET A 67 -13.07 22.72 11.33
C MET A 67 -14.01 23.45 12.26
N ARG A 68 -13.45 24.22 13.13
CA ARG A 68 -14.22 24.97 14.12
C ARG A 68 -14.01 26.45 13.92
#